data_70d7feebb554fae6b6da86c9aaa1167e
#
_entry.id   70d7feebb554fae6b6da86c9aaa1167e
#
_cell.length_a   1.000
_cell.length_b   1.000
_cell.length_c   1.000
_cell.angle_alpha   90.00
_cell.angle_beta   90.00
_cell.angle_gamma   90.00
#
_symmetry.space_group_name_H-M   'P 1'
#
loop_
_entity.id
_entity.type
_entity.pdbx_description
1 polymer ?
#
loop_
_entity_poly.entity_id
_entity_poly.type
_entity_poly.pdbx_seq_one_letter_code
_entity_poly.pdbx_strand_id
1 'polypeptide(L)'
;GKTYTYYTPIDQSTQSYLSAIEGAVNNGAKLVVTPGFLFGEAIYKAQTMYPDVHFVLVDATPTLDDDTVIADNTCSIFFAEEQSGFLAGYAAVKEGYRKLGFFGALAVPAVVRFGYGFVDGAEYAAKELGLEAGSIEMKYTYTGAFGNSPDFQAKAAAWYQSGTECIFGCGGPDNVFAACE
;
A
#
# COMPACT_ATOMS: atom_id res chain seq x y z
N GLY A 1 -0.43 27.86 -21.59
CA GLY A 1 -0.24 26.98 -20.42
C GLY A 1 -0.84 25.60 -20.72
N LYS A 2 -0.47 24.58 -19.96
CA LYS A 2 -1.09 23.25 -20.06
C LYS A 2 -2.37 23.25 -19.22
N THR A 3 -3.44 22.63 -19.71
CA THR A 3 -4.69 22.45 -18.99
C THR A 3 -4.79 21.04 -18.43
N TYR A 4 -5.49 20.87 -17.32
CA TYR A 4 -5.79 19.57 -16.73
C TYR A 4 -7.26 19.51 -16.32
N THR A 5 -7.82 18.32 -16.30
CA THR A 5 -9.19 18.06 -15.87
C THR A 5 -9.21 16.77 -15.04
N TYR A 6 -10.03 16.75 -14.00
CA TYR A 6 -10.26 15.56 -13.19
C TYR A 6 -11.48 14.80 -13.69
N TYR A 7 -11.36 13.47 -13.70
CA TYR A 7 -12.44 12.55 -14.00
C TYR A 7 -12.57 11.60 -12.82
N THR A 8 -13.73 11.58 -12.19
CA THR A 8 -13.98 10.71 -11.03
C THR A 8 -14.77 9.50 -11.49
N PRO A 9 -14.25 8.26 -11.31
CA PRO A 9 -15.00 7.04 -11.55
C PRO A 9 -16.24 6.98 -10.66
N ILE A 10 -17.31 6.33 -11.12
CA ILE A 10 -18.57 6.22 -10.38
C ILE A 10 -18.44 5.25 -9.21
N ASP A 11 -17.65 4.18 -9.41
CA ASP A 11 -17.36 3.15 -8.43
C ASP A 11 -15.94 2.59 -8.62
N GLN A 12 -15.56 1.59 -7.83
CA GLN A 12 -14.24 0.96 -7.88
C GLN A 12 -14.18 -0.24 -8.84
N SER A 13 -14.97 -0.24 -9.91
CA SER A 13 -14.92 -1.29 -10.93
C SER A 13 -13.98 -0.93 -12.08
N THR A 14 -13.36 -1.93 -12.70
CA THR A 14 -12.54 -1.76 -13.91
C THR A 14 -13.32 -1.03 -15.02
N GLN A 15 -14.61 -1.33 -15.17
CA GLN A 15 -15.45 -0.69 -16.18
C GLN A 15 -15.64 0.81 -15.89
N SER A 16 -15.83 1.18 -14.64
CA SER A 16 -15.95 2.59 -14.23
C SER A 16 -14.66 3.35 -14.47
N TYR A 17 -13.51 2.73 -14.18
CA TYR A 17 -12.18 3.30 -14.48
C TYR A 17 -11.98 3.49 -15.98
N LEU A 18 -12.32 2.48 -16.80
CA LEU A 18 -12.23 2.58 -18.26
C LEU A 18 -13.13 3.69 -18.81
N SER A 19 -14.36 3.81 -18.30
CA SER A 19 -15.28 4.87 -18.73
C SER A 19 -14.76 6.28 -18.42
N ALA A 20 -14.11 6.45 -17.25
CA ALA A 20 -13.48 7.72 -16.89
C ALA A 20 -12.27 8.03 -17.79
N ILE A 21 -11.45 7.03 -18.13
CA ILE A 21 -10.31 7.15 -19.05
C ILE A 21 -10.84 7.51 -20.46
N GLU A 22 -11.85 6.80 -20.97
CA GLU A 22 -12.47 7.07 -22.26
C GLU A 22 -13.01 8.52 -22.33
N GLY A 23 -13.68 8.96 -21.29
CA GLY A 23 -14.15 10.35 -21.18
C GLY A 23 -13.01 11.36 -21.28
N ALA A 24 -11.88 11.10 -20.63
CA ALA A 24 -10.69 11.95 -20.72
C ALA A 24 -10.11 11.97 -22.14
N VAL A 25 -9.98 10.80 -22.77
CA VAL A 25 -9.44 10.65 -24.13
C VAL A 25 -10.35 11.34 -25.16
N ASN A 26 -11.67 11.15 -25.07
CA ASN A 26 -12.65 11.78 -25.96
C ASN A 26 -12.65 13.31 -25.82
N ASN A 27 -12.27 13.85 -24.66
CA ASN A 27 -12.06 15.26 -24.43
C ASN A 27 -10.65 15.75 -24.80
N GLY A 28 -9.86 14.91 -25.48
CA GLY A 28 -8.58 15.29 -26.07
C GLY A 28 -7.37 15.16 -25.13
N ALA A 29 -7.48 14.41 -24.03
CA ALA A 29 -6.34 14.14 -23.16
C ALA A 29 -5.25 13.41 -23.94
N LYS A 30 -4.01 13.86 -23.80
CA LYS A 30 -2.80 13.23 -24.35
C LYS A 30 -1.98 12.53 -23.27
N LEU A 31 -2.25 12.82 -22.02
CA LEU A 31 -1.69 12.18 -20.84
C LEU A 31 -2.80 11.93 -19.84
N VAL A 32 -2.91 10.70 -19.36
CA VAL A 32 -3.83 10.29 -18.31
C VAL A 32 -3.01 9.78 -17.12
N VAL A 33 -3.24 10.37 -15.96
CA VAL A 33 -2.58 9.98 -14.70
C VAL A 33 -3.61 9.30 -13.81
N THR A 34 -3.34 8.06 -13.41
CA THR A 34 -4.23 7.26 -12.57
C THR A 34 -3.53 6.93 -11.24
N PRO A 35 -4.04 7.47 -10.12
CA PRO A 35 -3.44 7.24 -8.81
C PRO A 35 -4.03 5.98 -8.15
N GLY A 36 -3.19 4.99 -7.89
CA GLY A 36 -3.54 3.83 -7.09
C GLY A 36 -3.66 2.51 -7.86
N PHE A 37 -3.42 1.44 -7.13
CA PHE A 37 -3.29 0.08 -7.66
C PHE A 37 -4.58 -0.47 -8.30
N LEU A 38 -5.75 0.03 -7.92
CA LEU A 38 -7.04 -0.39 -8.49
C LEU A 38 -7.18 -0.08 -9.99
N PHE A 39 -6.39 0.85 -10.52
CA PHE A 39 -6.35 1.15 -11.94
C PHE A 39 -5.54 0.16 -12.78
N GLY A 40 -4.84 -0.79 -12.16
CA GLY A 40 -3.93 -1.71 -12.85
C GLY A 40 -4.55 -2.41 -14.05
N GLU A 41 -5.72 -3.06 -13.88
CA GLU A 41 -6.44 -3.74 -14.96
C GLU A 41 -6.97 -2.76 -16.02
N ALA A 42 -7.47 -1.60 -15.58
CA ALA A 42 -7.98 -0.60 -16.52
C ALA A 42 -6.87 -0.04 -17.42
N ILE A 43 -5.69 0.23 -16.85
CA ILE A 43 -4.54 0.71 -17.63
C ILE A 43 -3.96 -0.40 -18.51
N TYR A 44 -3.96 -1.67 -18.05
CA TYR A 44 -3.58 -2.81 -18.89
C TYR A 44 -4.37 -2.82 -20.21
N LYS A 45 -5.68 -2.58 -20.15
CA LYS A 45 -6.56 -2.51 -21.33
C LYS A 45 -6.40 -1.19 -22.09
N ALA A 46 -6.39 -0.05 -21.38
CA ALA A 46 -6.38 1.28 -21.98
C ALA A 46 -5.11 1.58 -22.79
N GLN A 47 -3.94 1.10 -22.34
CA GLN A 47 -2.67 1.33 -23.06
C GLN A 47 -2.66 0.74 -24.47
N THR A 48 -3.40 -0.35 -24.70
CA THR A 48 -3.56 -0.98 -26.02
C THR A 48 -4.72 -0.32 -26.81
N MET A 49 -5.80 0.09 -26.12
CA MET A 49 -6.95 0.73 -26.76
C MET A 49 -6.62 2.14 -27.30
N TYR A 50 -5.70 2.84 -26.65
CA TYR A 50 -5.36 4.24 -26.94
C TYR A 50 -3.84 4.42 -27.14
N PRO A 51 -3.26 3.91 -28.23
CA PRO A 51 -1.80 3.90 -28.44
C PRO A 51 -1.18 5.31 -28.54
N ASP A 52 -1.98 6.33 -28.91
CA ASP A 52 -1.55 7.73 -29.04
C ASP A 52 -1.69 8.54 -27.74
N VAL A 53 -2.13 7.92 -26.65
CA VAL A 53 -2.30 8.53 -25.33
C VAL A 53 -1.26 7.96 -24.39
N HIS A 54 -0.59 8.82 -23.63
CA HIS A 54 0.34 8.39 -22.59
C HIS A 54 -0.38 8.16 -21.26
N PHE A 55 0.04 7.12 -20.54
CA PHE A 55 -0.52 6.77 -19.24
C PHE A 55 0.56 6.81 -18.17
N VAL A 56 0.18 7.31 -17.00
CA VAL A 56 0.98 7.18 -15.77
C VAL A 56 0.13 6.46 -14.74
N LEU A 57 0.59 5.27 -14.33
CA LEU A 57 -0.02 4.50 -13.26
C LEU A 57 0.84 4.64 -12.00
N VAL A 58 0.26 5.19 -10.94
CA VAL A 58 0.95 5.36 -9.65
C VAL A 58 0.62 4.20 -8.74
N ASP A 59 1.64 3.65 -8.09
CA ASP A 59 1.56 2.59 -7.08
C ASP A 59 1.14 1.21 -7.61
N ALA A 60 1.27 0.97 -8.91
CA ALA A 60 1.02 -0.34 -9.52
C ALA A 60 1.68 -0.49 -10.90
N THR A 61 1.70 -1.73 -11.39
CA THR A 61 1.89 -2.07 -12.81
C THR A 61 0.57 -2.41 -13.48
N PRO A 62 0.44 -2.15 -14.78
CA PRO A 62 -0.70 -2.67 -15.55
C PRO A 62 -0.68 -4.20 -15.53
N THR A 63 -1.72 -4.80 -14.96
CA THR A 63 -1.81 -6.25 -14.74
C THR A 63 -3.23 -6.75 -14.98
N LEU A 64 -3.36 -7.86 -15.66
CA LEU A 64 -4.60 -8.60 -15.90
C LEU A 64 -4.33 -10.10 -15.76
N ASP A 65 -5.05 -10.79 -14.88
CA ASP A 65 -4.94 -12.24 -14.67
C ASP A 65 -3.46 -12.73 -14.51
N ASP A 66 -2.69 -12.08 -13.66
CA ASP A 66 -1.26 -12.33 -13.41
C ASP A 66 -0.32 -11.96 -14.57
N ASP A 67 -0.85 -11.55 -15.73
CA ASP A 67 -0.04 -11.03 -16.82
C ASP A 67 0.23 -9.52 -16.62
N THR A 68 1.50 -9.16 -16.59
CA THR A 68 1.96 -7.78 -16.39
C THR A 68 2.68 -7.28 -17.64
N VAL A 69 2.11 -6.24 -18.25
CA VAL A 69 2.68 -5.61 -19.47
C VAL A 69 2.69 -4.10 -19.30
N ILE A 70 3.85 -3.49 -19.41
CA ILE A 70 4.01 -2.03 -19.49
C ILE A 70 4.30 -1.69 -20.96
N ALA A 71 3.34 -1.08 -21.64
CA ALA A 71 3.49 -0.66 -23.03
C ALA A 71 4.35 0.62 -23.13
N ASP A 72 4.88 0.90 -24.33
CA ASP A 72 5.75 2.06 -24.59
C ASP A 72 5.11 3.42 -24.25
N ASN A 73 3.78 3.48 -24.25
CA ASN A 73 2.99 4.66 -23.89
C ASN A 73 2.61 4.71 -22.41
N THR A 74 3.10 3.80 -21.58
CA THR A 74 2.75 3.70 -20.16
C THR A 74 3.99 3.78 -19.25
N CYS A 75 3.87 4.55 -18.17
CA CYS A 75 4.87 4.65 -17.12
C CYS A 75 4.25 4.27 -15.77
N SER A 76 4.87 3.31 -15.07
CA SER A 76 4.51 2.96 -13.69
C SER A 76 5.43 3.65 -12.71
N ILE A 77 4.86 4.24 -11.67
CA ILE A 77 5.60 4.91 -10.59
C ILE A 77 5.33 4.16 -9.29
N PHE A 78 6.40 3.78 -8.60
CA PHE A 78 6.35 3.12 -7.29
C PHE A 78 7.01 3.98 -6.23
N PHE A 79 6.62 3.74 -5.00
CA PHE A 79 7.28 4.28 -3.82
C PHE A 79 8.17 3.19 -3.20
N ALA A 80 9.17 3.63 -2.41
CA ALA A 80 10.03 2.74 -1.64
C ALA A 80 9.42 2.55 -0.24
N GLU A 81 8.29 1.85 -0.16
CA GLU A 81 7.53 1.67 1.08
C GLU A 81 8.34 0.93 2.14
N GLU A 82 9.25 0.05 1.72
CA GLU A 82 10.17 -0.65 2.60
C GLU A 82 11.07 0.30 3.38
N GLN A 83 11.42 1.46 2.83
CA GLN A 83 12.22 2.47 3.55
C GLN A 83 11.43 3.11 4.69
N SER A 84 10.16 3.43 4.47
CA SER A 84 9.28 3.97 5.51
C SER A 84 8.99 2.92 6.58
N GLY A 85 8.74 1.67 6.18
CA GLY A 85 8.62 0.55 7.08
C GLY A 85 9.87 0.35 7.94
N PHE A 86 11.05 0.38 7.31
CA PHE A 86 12.34 0.25 7.99
C PHE A 86 12.52 1.32 9.07
N LEU A 87 12.26 2.58 8.74
CA LEU A 87 12.37 3.67 9.71
C LEU A 87 11.43 3.49 10.90
N ALA A 88 10.20 3.01 10.67
CA ALA A 88 9.25 2.75 11.73
C ALA A 88 9.71 1.61 12.66
N GLY A 89 10.18 0.49 12.10
CA GLY A 89 10.71 -0.63 12.88
C GLY A 89 11.97 -0.27 13.66
N TYR A 90 12.88 0.44 13.01
CA TYR A 90 14.09 0.96 13.64
C TYR A 90 13.76 1.87 14.82
N ALA A 91 12.86 2.85 14.63
CA ALA A 91 12.45 3.77 15.68
C ALA A 91 11.80 3.02 16.86
N ALA A 92 10.89 2.08 16.58
CA ALA A 92 10.21 1.30 17.63
C ALA A 92 11.21 0.58 18.56
N VAL A 93 12.23 -0.06 17.98
CA VAL A 93 13.25 -0.77 18.79
C VAL A 93 14.18 0.21 19.52
N LYS A 94 14.51 1.36 18.91
CA LYS A 94 15.33 2.41 19.56
C LYS A 94 14.59 3.06 20.73
N GLU A 95 13.26 3.21 20.65
CA GLU A 95 12.41 3.66 21.77
C GLU A 95 12.27 2.63 22.90
N GLY A 96 12.77 1.42 22.72
CA GLY A 96 12.82 0.39 23.75
C GLY A 96 11.80 -0.73 23.61
N TYR A 97 10.92 -0.68 22.60
CA TYR A 97 9.96 -1.75 22.34
C TYR A 97 10.64 -3.03 21.85
N ARG A 98 10.10 -4.20 22.28
CA ARG A 98 10.63 -5.54 21.95
C ARG A 98 9.55 -6.46 21.40
N LYS A 99 8.28 -6.19 21.68
CA LYS A 99 7.12 -6.97 21.23
C LYS A 99 6.31 -6.14 20.24
N LEU A 100 6.62 -6.34 18.98
CA LEU A 100 6.09 -5.55 17.89
C LEU A 100 4.98 -6.27 17.15
N GLY A 101 4.11 -5.50 16.49
CA GLY A 101 3.06 -6.00 15.61
C GLY A 101 3.00 -5.26 14.29
N PHE A 102 2.75 -5.97 13.20
CA PHE A 102 2.38 -5.40 11.92
C PHE A 102 0.93 -5.79 11.58
N PHE A 103 0.10 -4.78 11.38
CA PHE A 103 -1.33 -4.93 11.12
C PHE A 103 -1.64 -4.39 9.72
N GLY A 104 -1.48 -5.23 8.70
CA GLY A 104 -1.69 -4.87 7.30
C GLY A 104 -3.16 -5.00 6.89
N ALA A 105 -3.60 -4.19 5.93
CA ALA A 105 -4.91 -4.31 5.31
C ALA A 105 -4.92 -5.51 4.33
N LEU A 106 -4.74 -5.27 3.05
CA LEU A 106 -4.58 -6.30 2.02
C LEU A 106 -3.11 -6.63 1.81
N ALA A 107 -2.80 -7.88 1.48
CA ALA A 107 -1.43 -8.30 1.13
C ALA A 107 -1.06 -7.87 -0.30
N VAL A 108 -1.32 -6.61 -0.67
CA VAL A 108 -0.86 -6.03 -1.93
C VAL A 108 0.62 -5.65 -1.84
N PRO A 109 1.34 -5.53 -2.95
CA PRO A 109 2.79 -5.34 -2.95
C PRO A 109 3.29 -4.18 -2.06
N ALA A 110 2.61 -3.04 -2.06
CA ALA A 110 2.96 -1.89 -1.21
C ALA A 110 2.87 -2.23 0.29
N VAL A 111 1.75 -2.81 0.73
CA VAL A 111 1.53 -3.19 2.14
C VAL A 111 2.54 -4.26 2.60
N VAL A 112 2.87 -5.20 1.71
CA VAL A 112 3.89 -6.22 1.97
C VAL A 112 5.28 -5.59 2.13
N ARG A 113 5.66 -4.63 1.25
CA ARG A 113 6.94 -3.91 1.36
C ARG A 113 7.05 -3.11 2.66
N PHE A 114 5.99 -2.42 3.10
CA PHE A 114 5.97 -1.79 4.43
C PHE A 114 6.27 -2.81 5.54
N GLY A 115 5.64 -3.98 5.50
CA GLY A 115 5.83 -5.04 6.49
C GLY A 115 7.26 -5.57 6.52
N TYR A 116 7.85 -5.88 5.36
CA TYR A 116 9.25 -6.31 5.28
C TYR A 116 10.20 -5.24 5.82
N GLY A 117 10.03 -3.99 5.39
CA GLY A 117 10.84 -2.89 5.90
C GLY A 117 10.75 -2.78 7.42
N PHE A 118 9.55 -2.92 7.99
CA PHE A 118 9.33 -2.84 9.43
C PHE A 118 10.11 -3.91 10.20
N VAL A 119 10.12 -5.14 9.71
CA VAL A 119 10.90 -6.24 10.29
C VAL A 119 12.39 -5.97 10.16
N ASP A 120 12.86 -5.62 8.96
CA ASP A 120 14.29 -5.35 8.69
C ASP A 120 14.83 -4.21 9.56
N GLY A 121 14.04 -3.13 9.70
CA GLY A 121 14.41 -1.99 10.55
C GLY A 121 14.51 -2.35 12.03
N ALA A 122 13.57 -3.18 12.53
CA ALA A 122 13.59 -3.67 13.89
C ALA A 122 14.81 -4.58 14.15
N GLU A 123 15.12 -5.50 13.24
CA GLU A 123 16.31 -6.35 13.33
C GLU A 123 17.62 -5.57 13.24
N TYR A 124 17.67 -4.58 12.36
CA TYR A 124 18.85 -3.72 12.23
C TYR A 124 19.11 -2.95 13.52
N ALA A 125 18.09 -2.34 14.12
CA ALA A 125 18.21 -1.63 15.38
C ALA A 125 18.62 -2.56 16.54
N ALA A 126 18.08 -3.80 16.56
CA ALA A 126 18.47 -4.81 17.57
C ALA A 126 19.97 -5.14 17.48
N LYS A 127 20.49 -5.35 16.27
CA LYS A 127 21.93 -5.60 16.04
C LYS A 127 22.79 -4.41 16.46
N GLU A 128 22.38 -3.20 16.11
CA GLU A 128 23.11 -1.97 16.49
C GLU A 128 23.17 -1.79 18.02
N LEU A 129 22.11 -2.17 18.71
CA LEU A 129 22.05 -2.12 20.18
C LEU A 129 22.75 -3.31 20.87
N GLY A 130 23.28 -4.28 20.11
CA GLY A 130 23.94 -5.46 20.65
C GLY A 130 22.97 -6.42 21.35
N LEU A 131 21.70 -6.43 20.97
CA LEU A 131 20.70 -7.34 21.54
C LEU A 131 20.91 -8.77 21.03
N GLU A 132 20.55 -9.75 21.86
CA GLU A 132 20.63 -11.15 21.48
C GLU A 132 19.65 -11.47 20.33
N ALA A 133 19.98 -12.46 19.50
CA ALA A 133 19.10 -12.95 18.46
C ALA A 133 17.77 -13.45 19.06
N GLY A 134 16.65 -13.05 18.46
CA GLY A 134 15.31 -13.39 18.94
C GLY A 134 14.80 -12.51 20.09
N SER A 135 15.51 -11.44 20.46
CA SER A 135 15.04 -10.47 21.47
C SER A 135 13.86 -9.63 21.00
N ILE A 136 13.61 -9.57 19.70
CA ILE A 136 12.43 -8.90 19.11
C ILE A 136 11.38 -9.95 18.77
N GLU A 137 10.22 -9.85 19.40
CA GLU A 137 9.03 -10.63 19.02
C GLU A 137 8.25 -9.86 17.98
N MET A 138 7.87 -10.51 16.86
CA MET A 138 7.08 -9.90 15.81
C MET A 138 5.79 -10.69 15.54
N LYS A 139 4.65 -10.06 15.72
CA LYS A 139 3.36 -10.57 15.24
C LYS A 139 2.99 -9.87 13.95
N TYR A 140 2.34 -10.56 13.02
CA TYR A 140 1.77 -9.90 11.85
C TYR A 140 0.43 -10.51 11.46
N THR A 141 -0.40 -9.71 10.81
CA THR A 141 -1.66 -10.15 10.23
C THR A 141 -2.05 -9.23 9.08
N TYR A 142 -2.83 -9.79 8.14
CA TYR A 142 -3.58 -9.02 7.15
C TYR A 142 -5.07 -9.14 7.45
N THR A 143 -5.79 -8.01 7.38
CA THR A 143 -7.23 -7.97 7.66
C THR A 143 -8.06 -8.41 6.47
N GLY A 144 -7.50 -8.38 5.26
CA GLY A 144 -8.17 -8.72 4.02
C GLY A 144 -9.00 -7.58 3.41
N ALA A 145 -9.00 -6.39 4.03
CA ALA A 145 -9.70 -5.21 3.53
C ALA A 145 -9.02 -3.92 4.00
N PHE A 146 -9.19 -2.84 3.23
CA PHE A 146 -8.91 -1.49 3.71
C PHE A 146 -10.12 -0.97 4.51
N GLY A 147 -9.86 -0.21 5.57
CA GLY A 147 -10.88 0.39 6.41
C GLY A 147 -10.98 -0.23 7.81
N ASN A 148 -11.95 0.24 8.55
CA ASN A 148 -12.11 -0.09 9.96
C ASN A 148 -13.23 -1.11 10.17
N SER A 149 -13.04 -2.01 11.13
CA SER A 149 -14.09 -2.89 11.59
C SER A 149 -13.96 -3.19 13.09
N PRO A 150 -15.07 -3.43 13.79
CA PRO A 150 -15.03 -3.84 15.19
C PRO A 150 -14.19 -5.09 15.45
N ASP A 151 -14.19 -6.05 14.53
CA ASP A 151 -13.42 -7.28 14.64
C ASP A 151 -11.91 -7.01 14.56
N PHE A 152 -11.48 -6.09 13.69
CA PHE A 152 -10.07 -5.71 13.57
C PHE A 152 -9.61 -4.90 14.77
N GLN A 153 -10.45 -4.02 15.30
CA GLN A 153 -10.19 -3.29 16.53
C GLN A 153 -10.05 -4.23 17.72
N ALA A 154 -10.97 -5.21 17.85
CA ALA A 154 -10.90 -6.23 18.90
C ALA A 154 -9.62 -7.09 18.79
N LYS A 155 -9.20 -7.42 17.56
CA LYS A 155 -7.95 -8.17 17.32
C LYS A 155 -6.72 -7.36 17.73
N ALA A 156 -6.66 -6.08 17.40
CA ALA A 156 -5.57 -5.20 17.82
C ALA A 156 -5.53 -5.04 19.34
N ALA A 157 -6.68 -4.84 19.98
CA ALA A 157 -6.81 -4.79 21.45
C ALA A 157 -6.31 -6.09 22.12
N ALA A 158 -6.68 -7.25 21.56
CA ALA A 158 -6.21 -8.55 22.07
C ALA A 158 -4.68 -8.69 21.94
N TRP A 159 -4.05 -8.10 20.92
CA TRP A 159 -2.60 -8.09 20.83
C TRP A 159 -1.94 -7.25 21.92
N TYR A 160 -2.45 -6.03 22.20
CA TYR A 160 -1.98 -5.22 23.32
C TYR A 160 -2.17 -5.93 24.66
N GLN A 161 -3.35 -6.53 24.89
CA GLN A 161 -3.63 -7.30 26.12
C GLN A 161 -2.70 -8.51 26.28
N SER A 162 -2.24 -9.11 25.18
CA SER A 162 -1.26 -10.21 25.18
C SER A 162 0.21 -9.75 25.26
N GLY A 163 0.42 -8.45 25.46
CA GLY A 163 1.74 -7.87 25.70
C GLY A 163 2.46 -7.33 24.46
N THR A 164 1.79 -7.19 23.31
CA THR A 164 2.37 -6.42 22.18
C THR A 164 2.47 -4.96 22.60
N GLU A 165 3.63 -4.35 22.39
CA GLU A 165 3.96 -3.01 22.90
C GLU A 165 3.77 -1.91 21.87
N CYS A 166 3.97 -2.23 20.59
CA CYS A 166 3.83 -1.28 19.47
C CYS A 166 3.29 -2.02 18.25
N ILE A 167 2.27 -1.45 17.61
CA ILE A 167 1.67 -2.01 16.39
C ILE A 167 1.78 -0.98 15.25
N PHE A 168 2.40 -1.40 14.13
CA PHE A 168 2.39 -0.64 12.90
C PHE A 168 1.13 -0.96 12.08
N GLY A 169 0.18 -0.02 12.05
CA GLY A 169 -1.06 -0.12 11.27
C GLY A 169 -0.86 0.36 9.83
N CYS A 170 -0.94 -0.55 8.85
CA CYS A 170 -0.73 -0.27 7.43
C CYS A 170 -2.00 -0.51 6.61
N GLY A 171 -2.65 0.58 6.17
CA GLY A 171 -3.86 0.53 5.35
C GLY A 171 -5.18 0.49 6.12
N GLY A 172 -5.16 0.81 7.43
CA GLY A 172 -6.33 0.88 8.32
C GLY A 172 -5.88 1.20 9.74
N PRO A 173 -5.14 2.34 9.93
CA PRO A 173 -4.52 2.64 11.22
C PRO A 173 -5.54 2.87 12.34
N ASP A 174 -6.75 3.31 12.01
CA ASP A 174 -7.80 3.58 13.00
C ASP A 174 -8.20 2.32 13.79
N ASN A 175 -8.04 1.12 13.22
CA ASN A 175 -8.27 -0.13 13.93
C ASN A 175 -7.27 -0.30 15.09
N VAL A 176 -6.03 0.17 14.90
CA VAL A 176 -4.98 0.12 15.91
C VAL A 176 -5.15 1.26 16.92
N PHE A 177 -5.45 2.47 16.44
CA PHE A 177 -5.65 3.64 17.30
C PHE A 177 -6.83 3.44 18.27
N ALA A 178 -7.96 2.93 17.80
CA ALA A 178 -9.10 2.61 18.65
C ALA A 178 -8.80 1.53 19.70
N ALA A 179 -7.76 0.74 19.51
CA ALA A 179 -7.32 -0.27 20.47
C ALA A 179 -6.35 0.27 21.53
N CYS A 180 -5.82 1.50 21.34
CA CYS A 180 -4.94 2.17 22.29
C CYS A 180 -5.71 2.98 23.36
N GLU A 181 -7.01 3.24 23.13
CA GLU A 181 -7.90 3.94 24.06
C GLU A 181 -8.49 2.99 25.11
#